data_73815de24c11e9c7f8577a4c4b77cf9c
#
_entry.id   73815de24c11e9c7f8577a4c4b77cf9c
#
_cell.length_a   1.000
_cell.length_b   1.000
_cell.length_c   1.000
_cell.angle_alpha   90.00
_cell.angle_beta   90.00
_cell.angle_gamma   90.00
#
_symmetry.space_group_name_H-M   'P 1'
#
loop_
_entity.id
_entity.type
_entity.pdbx_description
1 polymer ?
#
loop_
_entity_poly.entity_id
_entity_poly.type
_entity_poly.pdbx_seq_one_letter_code
_entity_poly.pdbx_strand_id
1 'polypeptide(L)'
;MVIAGQTATQLEAVADSSKMITEEVTNIAETLETQTSEIQQINEGIEQINDVVQTNSATAEECAASSEEMSSEAENLREMIRKFKIAEFKK
;
A
#
# COMPACT_ATOMS: atom_id res chain seq x y z
N MET A 1 -50.96 32.35 29.12
CA MET A 1 -50.95 30.94 29.51
C MET A 1 -50.59 30.05 28.32
N VAL A 2 -51.20 30.26 27.18
CA VAL A 2 -50.90 29.48 25.96
C VAL A 2 -49.48 29.70 25.54
N ILE A 3 -48.95 30.93 25.62
CA ILE A 3 -47.59 31.27 25.22
C ILE A 3 -46.55 30.56 26.12
N ALA A 4 -46.79 30.49 27.42
CA ALA A 4 -45.92 29.83 28.35
C ALA A 4 -45.84 28.31 28.08
N GLY A 5 -47.01 27.72 27.74
CA GLY A 5 -47.07 26.30 27.39
C GLY A 5 -46.33 26.00 26.07
N GLN A 6 -46.49 26.88 25.09
CA GLN A 6 -45.80 26.73 23.81
C GLN A 6 -44.31 26.91 23.97
N THR A 7 -43.86 27.85 24.77
CA THR A 7 -42.46 28.07 25.08
C THR A 7 -41.84 26.85 25.77
N ALA A 8 -42.55 26.29 26.76
CA ALA A 8 -42.08 25.09 27.44
C ALA A 8 -41.93 23.90 26.48
N THR A 9 -42.90 23.72 25.57
CA THR A 9 -42.87 22.64 24.59
C THR A 9 -41.69 22.86 23.62
N GLN A 10 -41.45 24.09 23.20
CA GLN A 10 -40.32 24.42 22.31
C GLN A 10 -38.99 24.19 23.00
N LEU A 11 -38.89 24.52 24.28
CA LEU A 11 -37.67 24.26 25.07
C LEU A 11 -37.42 22.78 25.22
N GLU A 12 -38.43 21.96 25.42
CA GLU A 12 -38.29 20.50 25.46
C GLU A 12 -37.79 19.98 24.11
N ALA A 13 -38.34 20.47 23.00
CA ALA A 13 -37.92 20.05 21.67
C ALA A 13 -36.44 20.42 21.43
N VAL A 14 -36.04 21.62 21.85
CA VAL A 14 -34.64 22.04 21.75
C VAL A 14 -33.73 21.17 22.59
N ALA A 15 -34.13 20.83 23.81
CA ALA A 15 -33.37 19.98 24.68
C ALA A 15 -33.19 18.57 24.09
N ASP A 16 -34.26 18.01 23.51
CA ASP A 16 -34.21 16.71 22.84
C ASP A 16 -33.30 16.74 21.61
N SER A 17 -33.40 17.80 20.81
CA SER A 17 -32.55 17.98 19.64
C SER A 17 -31.07 18.10 20.03
N SER A 18 -30.80 18.84 21.10
CA SER A 18 -29.45 19.01 21.63
C SER A 18 -28.87 17.67 22.07
N LYS A 19 -29.68 16.84 22.71
CA LYS A 19 -29.27 15.52 23.16
C LYS A 19 -28.92 14.64 21.97
N MET A 20 -29.74 14.65 20.92
CA MET A 20 -29.50 13.92 19.68
C MET A 20 -28.21 14.37 19.01
N ILE A 21 -27.98 15.68 18.96
CA ILE A 21 -26.76 16.23 18.38
C ILE A 21 -25.53 15.77 19.16
N THR A 22 -25.62 15.77 20.49
CA THR A 22 -24.51 15.30 21.35
C THR A 22 -24.20 13.84 21.07
N GLU A 23 -25.23 13.01 20.92
CA GLU A 23 -25.05 11.60 20.59
C GLU A 23 -24.39 11.43 19.22
N GLU A 24 -24.82 12.20 18.22
CA GLU A 24 -24.23 12.17 16.90
C GLU A 24 -22.76 12.61 16.91
N VAL A 25 -22.45 13.64 17.67
CA VAL A 25 -21.07 14.12 17.81
C VAL A 25 -20.20 13.05 18.44
N THR A 26 -20.69 12.36 19.46
CA THR A 26 -19.99 11.26 20.10
C THR A 26 -19.73 10.12 19.09
N ASN A 27 -20.72 9.77 18.29
CA ASN A 27 -20.59 8.76 17.25
C ASN A 27 -19.56 9.16 16.19
N ILE A 28 -19.56 10.42 15.80
CA ILE A 28 -18.58 10.95 14.84
C ILE A 28 -17.18 10.87 15.43
N ALA A 29 -17.01 11.23 16.70
CA ALA A 29 -15.71 11.14 17.36
C ALA A 29 -15.18 9.72 17.39
N GLU A 30 -16.04 8.74 17.68
CA GLU A 30 -15.67 7.33 17.67
C GLU A 30 -15.29 6.85 16.28
N THR A 31 -16.04 7.27 15.27
CA THR A 31 -15.75 6.95 13.88
C THR A 31 -14.40 7.54 13.46
N LEU A 32 -14.12 8.76 13.87
CA LEU A 32 -12.83 9.41 13.57
C LEU A 32 -11.67 8.66 14.22
N GLU A 33 -11.83 8.18 15.43
CA GLU A 33 -10.79 7.36 16.10
C GLU A 33 -10.52 6.10 15.30
N THR A 34 -11.57 5.42 14.89
CA THR A 34 -11.45 4.20 14.08
C THR A 34 -10.76 4.50 12.75
N GLN A 35 -11.16 5.58 12.08
CA GLN A 35 -10.56 5.98 10.81
C GLN A 35 -9.09 6.34 10.97
N THR A 36 -8.73 7.02 12.04
CA THR A 36 -7.33 7.37 12.33
C THR A 36 -6.49 6.11 12.48
N SER A 37 -7.01 5.13 13.20
CA SER A 37 -6.36 3.84 13.37
C SER A 37 -6.18 3.11 12.03
N GLU A 38 -7.21 3.14 11.20
CA GLU A 38 -7.18 2.53 9.87
C GLU A 38 -6.17 3.21 8.95
N ILE A 39 -6.08 4.54 9.02
CA ILE A 39 -5.11 5.31 8.24
C ILE A 39 -3.69 4.95 8.68
N GLN A 40 -3.46 4.77 9.97
CA GLN A 40 -2.16 4.30 10.47
C GLN A 40 -1.80 2.94 9.88
N GLN A 41 -2.76 2.02 9.84
CA GLN A 41 -2.55 0.70 9.24
C GLN A 41 -2.23 0.80 7.75
N ILE A 42 -2.92 1.70 7.05
CA ILE A 42 -2.66 1.94 5.63
C ILE A 42 -1.25 2.49 5.44
N ASN A 43 -0.82 3.43 6.27
CA ASN A 43 0.53 3.99 6.20
C ASN A 43 1.60 2.91 6.44
N GLU A 44 1.38 2.03 7.40
CA GLU A 44 2.27 0.89 7.64
C GLU A 44 2.32 -0.03 6.43
N GLY A 45 1.17 -0.28 5.81
CA GLY A 45 1.09 -1.07 4.59
C GLY A 45 1.85 -0.42 3.44
N ILE A 46 1.77 0.89 3.30
CA ILE A 46 2.50 1.63 2.28
C ILE A 46 4.01 1.51 2.51
N GLU A 47 4.46 1.60 3.75
CA GLU A 47 5.88 1.40 4.08
C GLU A 47 6.35 0.01 3.67
N GLN A 48 5.54 -1.01 3.94
CA GLN A 48 5.85 -2.38 3.52
C GLN A 48 5.92 -2.50 2.01
N ILE A 49 5.01 -1.83 1.30
CA ILE A 49 5.02 -1.82 -0.17
C ILE A 49 6.28 -1.15 -0.69
N ASN A 50 6.71 -0.05 -0.08
CA ASN A 50 7.95 0.60 -0.45
C ASN A 50 9.16 -0.32 -0.28
N ASP A 51 9.20 -1.08 0.81
CA ASP A 51 10.26 -2.06 1.05
C ASP A 51 10.25 -3.15 0.00
N VAL A 52 9.07 -3.65 -0.36
CA VAL A 52 8.93 -4.66 -1.41
C VAL A 52 9.38 -4.11 -2.76
N VAL A 53 9.00 -2.87 -3.08
CA VAL A 53 9.42 -2.22 -4.34
C VAL A 53 10.94 -2.11 -4.40
N GLN A 54 11.59 -1.71 -3.31
CA GLN A 54 13.05 -1.62 -3.26
C GLN A 54 13.69 -2.99 -3.45
N THR A 55 13.16 -4.00 -2.77
CA THR A 55 13.64 -5.37 -2.91
C THR A 55 13.46 -5.87 -4.35
N ASN A 56 12.30 -5.59 -4.95
CA ASN A 56 12.03 -5.97 -6.34
C ASN A 56 12.98 -5.30 -7.31
N SER A 57 13.30 -4.02 -7.08
CA SER A 57 14.26 -3.29 -7.91
C SER A 57 15.64 -3.90 -7.81
N ALA A 58 16.08 -4.23 -6.61
CA ALA A 58 17.38 -4.87 -6.40
C ALA A 58 17.40 -6.24 -7.06
N THR A 59 16.34 -7.02 -6.95
CA THR A 59 16.22 -8.33 -7.59
C THR A 59 16.26 -8.20 -9.11
N ALA A 60 15.59 -7.20 -9.66
CA ALA A 60 15.59 -6.95 -11.10
C ALA A 60 16.99 -6.61 -11.59
N GLU A 61 17.74 -5.81 -10.83
CA GLU A 61 19.13 -5.48 -11.17
C GLU A 61 20.01 -6.73 -11.14
N GLU A 62 19.84 -7.57 -10.13
CA GLU A 62 20.56 -8.84 -10.04
C GLU A 62 20.22 -9.75 -11.21
N CYS A 63 18.95 -9.83 -11.59
CA CYS A 63 18.51 -10.63 -12.73
C CYS A 63 19.13 -10.13 -14.04
N ALA A 64 19.19 -8.81 -14.20
CA ALA A 64 19.80 -8.22 -15.39
C ALA A 64 21.29 -8.54 -15.44
N ALA A 65 22.00 -8.42 -14.33
CA ALA A 65 23.42 -8.75 -14.24
C ALA A 65 23.67 -10.23 -14.53
N SER A 66 22.84 -11.10 -13.95
CA SER A 66 22.94 -12.55 -14.19
C SER A 66 22.68 -12.91 -15.65
N SER A 67 21.72 -12.22 -16.28
CA SER A 67 21.41 -12.42 -17.68
C SER A 67 22.60 -12.04 -18.57
N GLU A 68 23.26 -10.92 -18.25
CA GLU A 68 24.46 -10.49 -18.98
C GLU A 68 25.59 -11.51 -18.82
N GLU A 69 25.80 -12.01 -17.61
CA GLU A 69 26.79 -13.06 -17.36
C GLU A 69 26.48 -14.31 -18.15
N MET A 70 25.22 -14.74 -18.17
CA MET A 70 24.81 -15.91 -18.93
C MET A 70 25.02 -15.71 -20.42
N SER A 71 24.77 -14.52 -20.95
CA SER A 71 25.02 -14.22 -22.34
C SER A 71 26.53 -14.31 -22.67
N SER A 72 27.36 -13.77 -21.79
CA SER A 72 28.81 -13.84 -21.95
C SER A 72 29.31 -15.28 -21.90
N GLU A 73 28.81 -16.07 -20.95
CA GLU A 73 29.19 -17.48 -20.84
C GLU A 73 28.74 -18.28 -22.06
N ALA A 74 27.53 -17.99 -22.56
CA ALA A 74 27.02 -18.65 -23.76
C ALA A 74 27.89 -18.34 -24.98
N GLU A 75 28.35 -17.10 -25.10
CA GLU A 75 29.25 -16.72 -26.18
C GLU A 75 30.60 -17.41 -26.05
N ASN A 76 31.13 -17.50 -24.84
CA ASN A 76 32.37 -18.19 -24.57
C ASN A 76 32.26 -19.69 -24.92
N LEU A 77 31.16 -20.30 -24.55
CA LEU A 77 30.90 -21.70 -24.91
C LEU A 77 30.82 -21.88 -26.41
N ARG A 78 30.16 -20.96 -27.07
CA ARG A 78 30.02 -20.98 -28.54
C ARG A 78 31.37 -20.92 -29.21
N GLU A 79 32.25 -20.06 -28.73
CA GLU A 79 33.62 -19.97 -29.23
C GLU A 79 34.41 -21.24 -28.98
N MET A 80 34.29 -21.81 -27.82
CA MET A 80 34.97 -23.07 -27.48
C MET A 80 34.50 -24.21 -28.39
N ILE A 81 33.21 -24.30 -28.64
CA ILE A 81 32.65 -25.29 -29.57
C ILE A 81 33.15 -25.08 -30.96
N ARG A 82 33.21 -23.84 -31.39
CA ARG A 82 33.77 -23.51 -32.73
C ARG A 82 35.21 -23.93 -32.85
N LYS A 83 36.03 -23.62 -31.89
CA LYS A 83 37.44 -24.03 -31.84
C LYS A 83 37.59 -25.53 -31.85
N PHE A 84 36.77 -26.21 -31.08
CA PHE A 84 36.78 -27.66 -31.03
C PHE A 84 36.42 -28.27 -32.38
N LYS A 85 35.41 -27.76 -33.03
CA LYS A 85 34.98 -28.18 -34.37
C LYS A 85 36.08 -27.98 -35.40
N ILE A 86 36.73 -26.81 -35.37
CA ILE A 86 37.82 -26.50 -36.30
C ILE A 86 39.01 -27.49 -36.06
N ALA A 87 39.33 -27.76 -34.81
CA ALA A 87 40.38 -28.69 -34.47
C ALA A 87 40.05 -30.10 -34.98
N GLU A 88 38.79 -30.53 -34.86
CA GLU A 88 38.33 -31.80 -35.40
C GLU A 88 38.48 -31.87 -36.91
N PHE A 89 38.09 -30.80 -37.57
CA PHE A 89 38.15 -30.70 -39.03
C PHE A 89 39.59 -30.73 -39.57
N LYS A 90 40.50 -30.19 -38.82
CA LYS A 90 41.91 -30.16 -39.19
C LYS A 90 42.68 -31.46 -38.96
N LYS A 91 42.05 -32.39 -38.26
CA LYS A 91 42.63 -33.73 -38.13
C LYS A 91 42.52 -34.50 -39.43
#